data_c0cb4b92040f38cb58813693e6a54cb9
#
_entry.id   c0cb4b92040f38cb58813693e6a54cb9
#
_cell.length_a   1.000
_cell.length_b   1.000
_cell.length_c   1.000
_cell.angle_alpha   90.00
_cell.angle_beta   90.00
_cell.angle_gamma   90.00
#
_symmetry.space_group_name_H-M   'P 1'
#
loop_
_entity.id
_entity.type
_entity.pdbx_description
1 polymer ?
#
loop_
_entity_poly.entity_id
_entity_poly.type
_entity_poly.pdbx_seq_one_letter_code
_entity_poly.pdbx_strand_id
1 'polypeptide(L)'
;MSLVIATPQLLATAALDLASIGSQVSAANAVAAMPTTEVVAAGADEVSAGIAALFSAHAQEYQALSAQAAAFHDQFVHTLTAAARWYTATEIANAAAMRVVLGAVNAPTQTLLGRPLIGDGAHGTAPGQPGGAGGLLFGNGGNGAAGAVGQVGGAGGAAGLFGIGGAGGAGGAGAPGGTGGTGGWLAGGGGVGGMGGAGGGAGGAGGNAGLFGNGGAGGAGGAGGGAGGAGGNAGWFGHGGAGGVGGVGAAGANGATPGQDGAAGVAGSDDGAGGDGLAGSDGGDGGAGGVGGNGGRGGWLLGNGGAGGVGGVGGAGGAGAAGGAGGAGATGINGPAGISAAGGDGGAGGNGGAGGNGGVGGAGGAGGSAGLLGYVGRAGDGGGGGGGGGGG
;
A
#
# COMPACT_ATOMS: atom_id res chain seq x y z
N MET A 1 -2.56 38.15 -9.19
CA MET A 1 -2.60 36.74 -8.73
C MET A 1 -4.06 36.42 -8.45
N SER A 2 -4.62 35.42 -9.12
CA SER A 2 -5.99 34.98 -8.85
C SER A 2 -6.00 34.25 -7.52
N LEU A 3 -6.80 34.73 -6.57
CA LEU A 3 -7.04 34.07 -5.29
C LEU A 3 -8.12 32.96 -5.40
N VAL A 4 -8.57 32.67 -6.60
CA VAL A 4 -9.58 31.63 -6.86
C VAL A 4 -8.87 30.33 -7.19
N ILE A 5 -8.95 29.36 -6.29
CA ILE A 5 -8.54 27.99 -6.54
C ILE A 5 -9.74 27.29 -7.18
N ALA A 6 -9.78 27.25 -8.50
CA ALA A 6 -10.76 26.47 -9.24
C ALA A 6 -10.12 25.17 -9.71
N THR A 7 -10.87 24.07 -9.62
CA THR A 7 -10.45 22.79 -10.19
C THR A 7 -11.17 22.63 -11.55
N PRO A 8 -10.49 22.89 -12.68
CA PRO A 8 -11.14 22.88 -14.01
C PRO A 8 -11.85 21.58 -14.34
N GLN A 9 -11.30 20.47 -13.84
CA GLN A 9 -11.88 19.13 -14.00
C GLN A 9 -13.25 19.02 -13.34
N LEU A 10 -13.42 19.57 -12.12
CA LEU A 10 -14.72 19.56 -11.43
C LEU A 10 -15.75 20.43 -12.17
N LEU A 11 -15.33 21.57 -12.72
CA LEU A 11 -16.21 22.40 -13.56
C LEU A 11 -16.64 21.66 -14.83
N ALA A 12 -15.72 20.95 -15.48
CA ALA A 12 -16.04 20.16 -16.66
C ALA A 12 -17.01 19.01 -16.33
N THR A 13 -16.79 18.30 -15.21
CA THR A 13 -17.71 17.25 -14.76
C THR A 13 -19.10 17.81 -14.44
N ALA A 14 -19.17 18.91 -13.70
CA ALA A 14 -20.44 19.57 -13.40
C ALA A 14 -21.19 20.02 -14.66
N ALA A 15 -20.48 20.48 -15.70
CA ALA A 15 -21.10 20.82 -16.99
C ALA A 15 -21.70 19.58 -17.68
N LEU A 16 -21.04 18.42 -17.60
CA LEU A 16 -21.55 17.15 -18.15
C LEU A 16 -22.79 16.67 -17.38
N ASP A 17 -22.76 16.75 -16.06
CA ASP A 17 -23.91 16.39 -15.21
C ASP A 17 -25.12 17.27 -15.52
N LEU A 18 -24.92 18.58 -15.62
CA LEU A 18 -25.97 19.52 -16.02
C LEU A 18 -26.50 19.21 -17.41
N ALA A 19 -25.66 18.93 -18.39
CA ALA A 19 -26.09 18.53 -19.73
C ALA A 19 -26.96 17.25 -19.69
N SER A 20 -26.60 16.29 -18.86
CA SER A 20 -27.40 15.07 -18.65
C SER A 20 -28.76 15.38 -18.05
N ILE A 21 -28.85 16.27 -17.06
CA ILE A 21 -30.09 16.71 -16.44
C ILE A 21 -30.97 17.40 -17.48
N GLY A 22 -30.41 18.33 -18.27
CA GLY A 22 -31.13 19.00 -19.34
C GLY A 22 -31.71 18.04 -20.36
N SER A 23 -30.95 17.03 -20.77
CA SER A 23 -31.42 15.98 -21.67
C SER A 23 -32.58 15.17 -21.09
N GLN A 24 -32.50 14.78 -19.80
CA GLN A 24 -33.58 14.04 -19.12
C GLN A 24 -34.86 14.87 -19.00
N VAL A 25 -34.74 16.14 -18.63
CA VAL A 25 -35.89 17.06 -18.54
C VAL A 25 -36.54 17.27 -19.93
N SER A 26 -35.73 17.47 -20.97
CA SER A 26 -36.22 17.60 -22.34
C SER A 26 -36.94 16.32 -22.81
N ALA A 27 -36.43 15.16 -22.52
CA ALA A 27 -37.05 13.87 -22.83
C ALA A 27 -38.41 13.72 -22.11
N ALA A 28 -38.44 14.04 -20.81
CA ALA A 28 -39.67 13.99 -20.02
C ALA A 28 -40.74 14.95 -20.56
N ASN A 29 -40.36 16.18 -20.91
CA ASN A 29 -41.27 17.18 -21.50
C ASN A 29 -41.78 16.74 -22.86
N ALA A 30 -40.96 16.13 -23.69
CA ALA A 30 -41.40 15.60 -25.00
C ALA A 30 -42.42 14.47 -24.86
N VAL A 31 -42.23 13.56 -23.87
CA VAL A 31 -43.21 12.48 -23.57
C VAL A 31 -44.52 13.07 -23.04
N ALA A 32 -44.46 14.11 -22.20
CA ALA A 32 -45.65 14.75 -21.63
C ALA A 32 -46.42 15.68 -22.62
N ALA A 33 -45.80 16.09 -23.72
CA ALA A 33 -46.36 17.11 -24.62
C ALA A 33 -47.72 16.68 -25.17
N MET A 34 -47.80 15.59 -25.94
CA MET A 34 -49.03 15.14 -26.60
C MET A 34 -50.20 14.88 -25.61
N PRO A 35 -50.01 14.07 -24.54
CA PRO A 35 -51.13 13.74 -23.64
C PRO A 35 -51.65 14.97 -22.85
N THR A 36 -50.88 16.04 -22.72
CA THR A 36 -51.30 17.22 -21.97
C THR A 36 -51.78 18.37 -22.84
N THR A 37 -51.28 18.50 -24.09
CA THR A 37 -51.74 19.57 -25.04
C THR A 37 -52.98 19.19 -25.85
N GLU A 38 -53.29 17.90 -25.93
CA GLU A 38 -54.44 17.36 -26.67
C GLU A 38 -55.42 16.65 -25.73
N VAL A 39 -55.86 17.33 -24.67
CA VAL A 39 -56.80 16.78 -23.70
C VAL A 39 -58.19 16.64 -24.33
N VAL A 40 -58.72 15.41 -24.32
CA VAL A 40 -60.06 15.11 -24.83
C VAL A 40 -61.12 15.46 -23.76
N ALA A 41 -62.19 16.09 -24.16
CA ALA A 41 -63.32 16.38 -23.25
C ALA A 41 -63.92 15.10 -22.63
N ALA A 42 -64.18 15.13 -21.32
CA ALA A 42 -64.72 13.99 -20.59
C ALA A 42 -66.18 13.64 -20.94
N GLY A 43 -66.92 14.62 -21.49
CA GLY A 43 -68.29 14.51 -21.98
C GLY A 43 -68.55 15.38 -23.17
N ALA A 44 -69.72 15.24 -23.80
CA ALA A 44 -70.14 16.02 -24.96
C ALA A 44 -70.84 17.34 -24.57
N ASP A 45 -70.54 17.90 -23.40
CA ASP A 45 -71.09 19.13 -22.86
C ASP A 45 -70.09 20.28 -22.89
N GLU A 46 -70.62 21.50 -22.85
CA GLU A 46 -69.82 22.74 -22.97
C GLU A 46 -68.83 22.94 -21.81
N VAL A 47 -69.15 22.40 -20.63
CA VAL A 47 -68.29 22.50 -19.43
C VAL A 47 -67.07 21.59 -19.60
N SER A 48 -67.31 20.32 -19.97
CA SER A 48 -66.24 19.37 -20.27
C SER A 48 -65.31 19.86 -21.37
N ALA A 49 -65.87 20.42 -22.46
CA ALA A 49 -65.11 21.02 -23.55
C ALA A 49 -64.27 22.24 -23.09
N GLY A 50 -64.89 23.11 -22.28
CA GLY A 50 -64.21 24.29 -21.71
C GLY A 50 -63.04 23.94 -20.80
N ILE A 51 -63.25 22.92 -19.97
CA ILE A 51 -62.17 22.41 -19.07
C ILE A 51 -61.04 21.79 -19.89
N ALA A 52 -61.31 20.94 -20.86
CA ALA A 52 -60.31 20.35 -21.75
C ALA A 52 -59.48 21.43 -22.50
N ALA A 53 -60.16 22.45 -23.02
CA ALA A 53 -59.51 23.59 -23.67
C ALA A 53 -58.57 24.38 -22.71
N LEU A 54 -59.02 24.60 -21.46
CA LEU A 54 -58.21 25.28 -20.45
C LEU A 54 -56.94 24.52 -20.13
N PHE A 55 -57.02 23.22 -19.88
CA PHE A 55 -55.83 22.38 -19.59
C PHE A 55 -54.90 22.28 -20.80
N SER A 56 -55.44 22.12 -22.01
CA SER A 56 -54.63 22.09 -23.23
C SER A 56 -53.90 23.43 -23.48
N ALA A 57 -54.57 24.55 -23.28
CA ALA A 57 -53.95 25.88 -23.39
C ALA A 57 -52.83 26.08 -22.36
N HIS A 58 -53.07 25.72 -21.10
CA HIS A 58 -52.05 25.80 -20.06
C HIS A 58 -50.85 24.91 -20.37
N ALA A 59 -51.06 23.67 -20.86
CA ALA A 59 -49.97 22.79 -21.27
C ALA A 59 -49.17 23.35 -22.46
N GLN A 60 -49.80 24.02 -23.44
CA GLN A 60 -49.12 24.69 -24.54
C GLN A 60 -48.25 25.84 -24.04
N GLU A 61 -48.75 26.66 -23.09
CA GLU A 61 -47.94 27.72 -22.46
C GLU A 61 -46.74 27.14 -21.69
N TYR A 62 -46.95 26.03 -20.96
CA TYR A 62 -45.85 25.31 -20.29
C TYR A 62 -44.80 24.81 -21.29
N GLN A 63 -45.18 24.22 -22.41
CA GLN A 63 -44.25 23.76 -23.43
C GLN A 63 -43.43 24.89 -24.03
N ALA A 64 -44.06 26.07 -24.26
CA ALA A 64 -43.36 27.26 -24.73
C ALA A 64 -42.31 27.77 -23.71
N LEU A 65 -42.66 27.80 -22.42
CA LEU A 65 -41.76 28.18 -21.35
C LEU A 65 -40.63 27.14 -21.19
N SER A 66 -40.96 25.86 -21.28
CA SER A 66 -40.00 24.76 -21.21
C SER A 66 -38.93 24.85 -22.33
N ALA A 67 -39.33 25.21 -23.54
CA ALA A 67 -38.40 25.43 -24.64
C ALA A 67 -37.42 26.60 -24.37
N GLN A 68 -37.91 27.70 -23.76
CA GLN A 68 -37.06 28.81 -23.36
C GLN A 68 -36.08 28.41 -22.22
N ALA A 69 -36.59 27.66 -21.25
CA ALA A 69 -35.73 27.12 -20.14
C ALA A 69 -34.64 26.17 -20.65
N ALA A 70 -34.97 25.33 -21.63
CA ALA A 70 -34.00 24.44 -22.28
C ALA A 70 -32.90 25.22 -23.00
N ALA A 71 -33.29 26.24 -23.79
CA ALA A 71 -32.33 27.12 -24.48
C ALA A 71 -31.41 27.86 -23.51
N PHE A 72 -31.95 28.36 -22.38
CA PHE A 72 -31.15 28.98 -21.32
C PHE A 72 -30.19 27.96 -20.68
N HIS A 73 -30.66 26.74 -20.37
CA HIS A 73 -29.87 25.69 -19.80
C HIS A 73 -28.69 25.28 -20.70
N ASP A 74 -28.94 25.10 -22.00
CA ASP A 74 -27.89 24.80 -22.98
C ASP A 74 -26.84 25.92 -23.05
N GLN A 75 -27.28 27.18 -23.05
CA GLN A 75 -26.39 28.33 -23.04
C GLN A 75 -25.55 28.37 -21.76
N PHE A 76 -26.16 28.04 -20.61
CA PHE A 76 -25.44 27.96 -19.32
C PHE A 76 -24.38 26.84 -19.31
N VAL A 77 -24.73 25.65 -19.77
CA VAL A 77 -23.78 24.49 -19.89
C VAL A 77 -22.63 24.83 -20.82
N HIS A 78 -22.94 25.48 -21.96
CA HIS A 78 -21.91 25.93 -22.89
C HIS A 78 -20.95 26.94 -22.26
N THR A 79 -21.47 27.92 -21.53
CA THR A 79 -20.66 28.92 -20.83
C THR A 79 -19.79 28.31 -19.74
N LEU A 80 -20.34 27.37 -18.97
CA LEU A 80 -19.59 26.65 -17.93
C LEU A 80 -18.44 25.80 -18.51
N THR A 81 -18.71 25.12 -19.63
CA THR A 81 -17.70 24.36 -20.37
C THR A 81 -16.60 25.27 -20.92
N ALA A 82 -16.98 26.42 -21.47
CA ALA A 82 -16.00 27.41 -21.94
C ALA A 82 -15.15 27.94 -20.79
N ALA A 83 -15.73 28.25 -19.63
CA ALA A 83 -15.01 28.69 -18.45
C ALA A 83 -14.00 27.63 -17.99
N ALA A 84 -14.37 26.34 -17.92
CA ALA A 84 -13.45 25.27 -17.57
C ALA A 84 -12.23 25.20 -18.51
N ARG A 85 -12.46 25.34 -19.81
CA ARG A 85 -11.37 25.38 -20.81
C ARG A 85 -10.46 26.60 -20.65
N TRP A 86 -11.03 27.77 -20.37
CA TRP A 86 -10.28 28.99 -20.12
C TRP A 86 -9.38 28.89 -18.90
N TYR A 87 -9.88 28.34 -17.79
CA TYR A 87 -9.05 28.07 -16.61
C TYR A 87 -7.91 27.12 -16.94
N THR A 88 -8.19 26.02 -17.62
CA THR A 88 -7.13 25.07 -18.04
C THR A 88 -6.07 25.74 -18.92
N ALA A 89 -6.49 26.51 -19.92
CA ALA A 89 -5.55 27.20 -20.81
C ALA A 89 -4.69 28.24 -20.06
N THR A 90 -5.31 29.00 -19.15
CA THR A 90 -4.61 29.98 -18.32
C THR A 90 -3.59 29.32 -17.39
N GLU A 91 -3.94 28.20 -16.75
CA GLU A 91 -3.00 27.45 -15.90
C GLU A 91 -1.81 26.91 -16.70
N ILE A 92 -2.05 26.39 -17.91
CA ILE A 92 -0.98 25.94 -18.81
C ILE A 92 -0.07 27.10 -19.20
N ALA A 93 -0.63 28.25 -19.56
CA ALA A 93 0.13 29.44 -19.94
C ALA A 93 0.97 29.98 -18.78
N ASN A 94 0.39 30.06 -17.58
CA ASN A 94 1.08 30.48 -16.36
C ASN A 94 2.23 29.51 -16.00
N ALA A 95 1.98 28.20 -16.08
CA ALA A 95 3.01 27.20 -15.85
C ALA A 95 4.15 27.29 -16.86
N ALA A 96 3.86 27.58 -18.14
CA ALA A 96 4.88 27.78 -19.16
C ALA A 96 5.72 29.04 -18.89
N ALA A 97 5.06 30.16 -18.57
CA ALA A 97 5.76 31.40 -18.20
C ALA A 97 6.67 31.22 -16.97
N MET A 98 6.14 30.53 -15.94
CA MET A 98 6.93 30.24 -14.73
C MET A 98 8.16 29.37 -15.04
N ARG A 99 8.05 28.37 -15.93
CA ARG A 99 9.22 27.55 -16.35
C ARG A 99 10.29 28.41 -17.03
N VAL A 100 9.92 29.36 -17.87
CA VAL A 100 10.87 30.27 -18.53
C VAL A 100 11.60 31.12 -17.49
N VAL A 101 10.86 31.72 -16.54
CA VAL A 101 11.46 32.53 -15.47
C VAL A 101 12.37 31.67 -14.59
N LEU A 102 11.92 30.49 -14.14
CA LEU A 102 12.76 29.58 -13.34
C LEU A 102 13.99 29.11 -14.14
N GLY A 103 13.84 28.85 -15.43
CA GLY A 103 14.97 28.51 -16.31
C GLY A 103 16.02 29.61 -16.32
N ALA A 104 15.64 30.87 -16.49
CA ALA A 104 16.54 32.02 -16.48
C ALA A 104 17.22 32.22 -15.10
N VAL A 105 16.45 32.05 -13.99
CA VAL A 105 17.02 32.15 -12.63
C VAL A 105 17.95 31.00 -12.30
N ASN A 106 17.71 29.81 -12.80
CA ASN A 106 18.49 28.62 -12.52
C ASN A 106 19.72 28.48 -13.44
N ALA A 107 19.71 29.08 -14.63
CA ALA A 107 20.77 28.92 -15.62
C ALA A 107 22.20 29.20 -15.08
N PRO A 108 22.47 30.27 -14.31
CA PRO A 108 23.79 30.52 -13.78
C PRO A 108 24.27 29.42 -12.82
N THR A 109 23.45 29.02 -11.89
CA THR A 109 23.80 28.00 -10.89
C THR A 109 23.88 26.61 -11.51
N GLN A 110 23.02 26.32 -12.49
CA GLN A 110 23.07 25.06 -13.22
C GLN A 110 24.39 24.93 -14.02
N THR A 111 24.84 26.02 -14.66
CA THR A 111 26.08 26.02 -15.45
C THR A 111 27.32 25.95 -14.57
N LEU A 112 27.35 26.67 -13.45
CA LEU A 112 28.52 26.76 -12.57
C LEU A 112 28.62 25.61 -11.57
N LEU A 113 27.48 25.12 -11.04
CA LEU A 113 27.44 24.18 -9.92
C LEU A 113 26.71 22.88 -10.25
N GLY A 114 26.16 22.74 -11.46
CA GLY A 114 25.41 21.56 -11.89
C GLY A 114 24.08 21.37 -11.15
N ARG A 115 23.58 22.39 -10.41
CA ARG A 115 22.35 22.34 -9.62
C ARG A 115 21.53 23.61 -9.82
N PRO A 116 20.18 23.49 -9.86
CA PRO A 116 19.34 24.69 -9.92
C PRO A 116 19.43 25.48 -8.61
N LEU A 117 19.13 26.77 -8.67
CA LEU A 117 18.97 27.60 -7.48
C LEU A 117 17.65 27.29 -6.77
N ILE A 118 16.58 27.18 -7.55
CA ILE A 118 15.22 26.91 -7.09
C ILE A 118 14.63 25.76 -7.92
N GLY A 119 14.10 24.75 -7.24
CA GLY A 119 13.43 23.60 -7.87
C GLY A 119 13.68 22.32 -7.11
N ASP A 120 12.75 21.39 -7.21
CA ASP A 120 12.89 20.08 -6.58
C ASP A 120 13.87 19.19 -7.36
N GLY A 121 14.51 18.27 -6.66
CA GLY A 121 15.34 17.24 -7.26
C GLY A 121 14.52 16.24 -8.08
N ALA A 122 15.09 15.78 -9.18
CA ALA A 122 14.45 14.76 -10.00
C ALA A 122 14.27 13.45 -9.22
N HIS A 123 13.11 12.80 -9.37
CA HIS A 123 12.91 11.46 -8.81
C HIS A 123 13.70 10.41 -9.60
N GLY A 124 14.18 9.38 -8.92
CA GLY A 124 14.75 8.21 -9.59
C GLY A 124 13.69 7.52 -10.46
N THR A 125 14.05 7.18 -11.68
CA THR A 125 13.16 6.53 -12.67
C THR A 125 13.56 5.09 -12.99
N ALA A 126 14.85 4.78 -12.87
CA ALA A 126 15.36 3.43 -13.05
C ALA A 126 15.44 2.69 -11.69
N PRO A 127 15.30 1.36 -11.65
CA PRO A 127 15.39 0.59 -10.42
C PRO A 127 16.67 0.91 -9.62
N GLY A 128 16.52 1.20 -8.34
CA GLY A 128 17.62 1.53 -7.43
C GLY A 128 18.28 2.89 -7.69
N GLN A 129 17.78 3.67 -8.65
CA GLN A 129 18.32 4.99 -8.95
C GLN A 129 18.03 5.97 -7.79
N PRO A 130 19.05 6.70 -7.30
CA PRO A 130 18.82 7.71 -6.27
C PRO A 130 18.04 8.91 -6.81
N GLY A 131 17.33 9.58 -5.93
CA GLY A 131 16.73 10.89 -6.22
C GLY A 131 17.79 11.97 -6.37
N GLY A 132 17.53 12.92 -7.26
CA GLY A 132 18.39 14.10 -7.47
C GLY A 132 18.35 15.05 -6.27
N ALA A 133 19.40 15.83 -6.10
CA ALA A 133 19.40 16.89 -5.10
C ALA A 133 18.46 18.04 -5.50
N GLY A 134 17.77 18.62 -4.52
CA GLY A 134 16.96 19.84 -4.69
C GLY A 134 17.79 21.07 -4.97
N GLY A 135 17.13 22.19 -5.28
CA GLY A 135 17.75 23.48 -5.53
C GLY A 135 18.61 23.96 -4.37
N LEU A 136 19.62 24.77 -4.69
CA LEU A 136 20.56 25.27 -3.68
C LEU A 136 19.87 26.11 -2.60
N LEU A 137 18.91 26.95 -3.00
CA LEU A 137 18.20 27.84 -2.08
C LEU A 137 16.85 27.23 -1.65
N PHE A 138 16.01 26.88 -2.60
CA PHE A 138 14.69 26.27 -2.35
C PHE A 138 14.49 25.03 -3.22
N GLY A 139 14.09 23.94 -2.60
CA GLY A 139 13.71 22.74 -3.30
C GLY A 139 13.87 21.50 -2.43
N ASN A 140 12.96 20.58 -2.60
CA ASN A 140 13.01 19.27 -1.93
C ASN A 140 13.96 18.34 -2.68
N GLY A 141 14.54 17.39 -1.98
CA GLY A 141 15.24 16.28 -2.61
C GLY A 141 14.29 15.39 -3.39
N GLY A 142 14.73 14.85 -4.52
CA GLY A 142 13.97 13.85 -5.29
C GLY A 142 13.88 12.52 -4.55
N ASN A 143 12.81 11.77 -4.74
CA ASN A 143 12.67 10.43 -4.17
C ASN A 143 13.54 9.42 -4.90
N GLY A 144 14.10 8.46 -4.19
CA GLY A 144 14.76 7.30 -4.79
C GLY A 144 13.76 6.34 -5.41
N ALA A 145 14.17 5.66 -6.49
CA ALA A 145 13.38 4.63 -7.14
C ALA A 145 13.43 3.31 -6.34
N ALA A 146 12.39 2.50 -6.47
CA ALA A 146 12.40 1.14 -5.93
C ALA A 146 13.50 0.29 -6.59
N GLY A 147 14.11 -0.62 -5.84
CA GLY A 147 15.07 -1.59 -6.36
C GLY A 147 14.41 -2.71 -7.14
N ALA A 148 15.10 -3.28 -8.12
CA ALA A 148 14.74 -4.55 -8.73
C ALA A 148 14.99 -5.71 -7.75
N VAL A 149 14.63 -6.94 -8.10
CA VAL A 149 14.86 -8.14 -7.27
C VAL A 149 16.34 -8.23 -6.90
N GLY A 150 16.63 -8.34 -5.61
CA GLY A 150 18.00 -8.37 -5.07
C GLY A 150 18.72 -7.01 -5.05
N GLN A 151 18.07 -5.93 -5.51
CA GLN A 151 18.66 -4.61 -5.58
C GLN A 151 18.14 -3.67 -4.49
N VAL A 152 19.06 -2.92 -3.89
CA VAL A 152 18.74 -1.90 -2.87
C VAL A 152 17.89 -0.79 -3.49
N GLY A 153 16.91 -0.29 -2.73
CA GLY A 153 16.15 0.90 -3.13
C GLY A 153 17.06 2.13 -3.27
N GLY A 154 16.73 3.00 -4.23
CA GLY A 154 17.48 4.25 -4.43
C GLY A 154 17.43 5.15 -3.20
N ALA A 155 18.52 5.81 -2.86
CA ALA A 155 18.53 6.82 -1.80
C ALA A 155 17.69 8.05 -2.19
N GLY A 156 17.03 8.68 -1.23
CA GLY A 156 16.41 9.99 -1.43
C GLY A 156 17.47 11.09 -1.63
N GLY A 157 17.16 12.06 -2.47
CA GLY A 157 18.00 13.23 -2.72
C GLY A 157 18.04 14.19 -1.52
N ALA A 158 19.13 14.91 -1.36
CA ALA A 158 19.25 15.96 -0.35
C ALA A 158 18.54 17.25 -0.79
N ALA A 159 17.92 17.99 0.13
CA ALA A 159 17.50 19.37 -0.13
C ALA A 159 18.70 20.34 -0.11
N GLY A 160 18.46 21.62 -0.46
CA GLY A 160 19.48 22.67 -0.38
C GLY A 160 19.47 23.40 0.96
N LEU A 161 19.22 24.74 0.91
CA LEU A 161 19.11 25.56 2.12
C LEU A 161 17.76 25.37 2.80
N PHE A 162 16.67 25.40 2.02
CA PHE A 162 15.30 25.16 2.45
C PHE A 162 14.69 24.03 1.64
N GLY A 163 14.09 23.07 2.31
CA GLY A 163 13.36 21.96 1.68
C GLY A 163 13.49 20.66 2.45
N ILE A 164 12.64 19.71 2.14
CA ILE A 164 12.60 18.39 2.75
C ILE A 164 13.46 17.42 1.95
N GLY A 165 14.21 16.55 2.60
CA GLY A 165 14.94 15.45 1.96
C GLY A 165 14.00 14.48 1.24
N GLY A 166 14.42 13.98 0.10
CA GLY A 166 13.65 12.99 -0.66
C GLY A 166 13.48 11.67 0.11
N ALA A 167 12.40 10.95 -0.14
CA ALA A 167 12.19 9.61 0.41
C ALA A 167 13.13 8.60 -0.24
N GLY A 168 13.59 7.61 0.52
CA GLY A 168 14.28 6.43 0.00
C GLY A 168 13.31 5.51 -0.75
N GLY A 169 13.78 4.88 -1.82
CA GLY A 169 13.02 3.88 -2.57
C GLY A 169 12.90 2.56 -1.81
N ALA A 170 11.84 1.81 -2.04
CA ALA A 170 11.69 0.46 -1.50
C ALA A 170 12.79 -0.48 -2.02
N GLY A 171 13.27 -1.39 -1.20
CA GLY A 171 14.17 -2.47 -1.63
C GLY A 171 13.43 -3.48 -2.52
N GLY A 172 14.13 -4.04 -3.50
CA GLY A 172 13.67 -5.21 -4.21
C GLY A 172 13.65 -6.45 -3.30
N ALA A 173 13.06 -7.54 -3.76
CA ALA A 173 12.95 -8.77 -2.96
C ALA A 173 14.33 -9.18 -2.42
N GLY A 174 14.44 -9.44 -1.11
CA GLY A 174 15.66 -9.77 -0.41
C GLY A 174 16.62 -8.59 -0.13
N ALA A 175 16.34 -7.41 -0.63
CA ALA A 175 17.24 -6.27 -0.55
C ALA A 175 16.72 -5.15 0.38
N PRO A 176 17.62 -4.33 0.94
CA PRO A 176 17.25 -3.22 1.81
C PRO A 176 16.55 -2.08 1.06
N GLY A 177 15.73 -1.32 1.79
CA GLY A 177 15.23 -0.03 1.33
C GLY A 177 16.33 1.02 1.27
N GLY A 178 16.15 2.01 0.39
CA GLY A 178 17.04 3.16 0.25
C GLY A 178 16.94 4.09 1.46
N THR A 179 18.02 4.82 1.76
CA THR A 179 18.02 5.84 2.82
C THR A 179 17.21 7.06 2.41
N GLY A 180 16.56 7.72 3.37
CA GLY A 180 15.99 9.05 3.18
C GLY A 180 17.09 10.10 2.96
N GLY A 181 16.79 11.10 2.13
CA GLY A 181 17.66 12.24 1.86
C GLY A 181 17.71 13.20 3.04
N THR A 182 18.80 13.99 3.12
CA THR A 182 18.93 15.02 4.16
C THR A 182 18.02 16.21 3.88
N GLY A 183 17.42 16.78 4.95
CA GLY A 183 16.68 18.03 4.88
C GLY A 183 17.58 19.24 4.59
N GLY A 184 16.94 20.36 4.30
CA GLY A 184 17.62 21.64 4.01
C GLY A 184 18.48 22.09 5.16
N TRP A 185 19.67 22.61 4.85
CA TRP A 185 20.66 22.99 5.84
C TRP A 185 20.11 23.94 6.91
N LEU A 186 19.34 24.97 6.52
CA LEU A 186 18.74 25.91 7.45
C LEU A 186 17.40 25.40 7.97
N ALA A 187 16.50 24.99 7.06
CA ALA A 187 15.17 24.50 7.46
C ALA A 187 14.67 23.42 6.51
N GLY A 188 14.22 22.33 7.11
CA GLY A 188 13.61 21.21 6.41
C GLY A 188 13.85 19.89 7.12
N GLY A 189 12.86 19.03 7.06
CA GLY A 189 12.92 17.68 7.64
C GLY A 189 13.74 16.75 6.78
N GLY A 190 14.30 15.71 7.40
CA GLY A 190 14.88 14.57 6.68
C GLY A 190 13.80 13.75 5.94
N GLY A 191 14.15 13.17 4.81
CA GLY A 191 13.31 12.24 4.07
C GLY A 191 13.13 10.92 4.81
N VAL A 192 12.01 10.24 4.58
CA VAL A 192 11.74 8.91 5.16
C VAL A 192 12.61 7.85 4.49
N GLY A 193 13.02 6.82 5.24
CA GLY A 193 13.68 5.64 4.68
C GLY A 193 12.72 4.77 3.88
N GLY A 194 13.22 4.11 2.84
CA GLY A 194 12.49 3.15 2.04
C GLY A 194 12.21 1.85 2.80
N MET A 195 11.13 1.17 2.49
CA MET A 195 10.80 -0.15 3.07
C MET A 195 11.79 -1.21 2.55
N GLY A 196 12.10 -2.19 3.38
CA GLY A 196 12.82 -3.38 2.96
C GLY A 196 11.99 -4.26 2.03
N GLY A 197 12.65 -4.93 1.10
CA GLY A 197 12.03 -5.91 0.21
C GLY A 197 11.63 -7.19 0.94
N ALA A 198 10.59 -7.87 0.43
CA ALA A 198 10.19 -9.20 0.91
C ALA A 198 11.37 -10.17 0.83
N GLY A 199 11.48 -11.13 1.77
CA GLY A 199 12.63 -12.02 1.91
C GLY A 199 13.68 -11.49 2.89
N GLY A 200 13.27 -10.65 3.86
CA GLY A 200 14.11 -10.20 4.96
C GLY A 200 14.93 -8.94 4.70
N GLY A 201 14.60 -8.20 3.65
CA GLY A 201 15.28 -6.91 3.38
C GLY A 201 15.08 -5.92 4.54
N ALA A 202 16.14 -5.25 4.99
CA ALA A 202 16.06 -4.23 6.03
C ALA A 202 15.41 -2.95 5.52
N GLY A 203 14.71 -2.22 6.38
CA GLY A 203 14.24 -0.86 6.09
C GLY A 203 15.41 0.11 5.97
N GLY A 204 15.30 1.09 5.08
CA GLY A 204 16.27 2.17 4.92
C GLY A 204 16.22 3.15 6.11
N ALA A 205 17.34 3.74 6.47
CA ALA A 205 17.39 4.77 7.50
C ALA A 205 16.69 6.06 7.03
N GLY A 206 16.04 6.77 7.97
CA GLY A 206 15.52 8.11 7.72
C GLY A 206 16.65 9.12 7.55
N GLY A 207 16.43 10.16 6.74
CA GLY A 207 17.36 11.24 6.53
C GLY A 207 17.45 12.19 7.74
N ASN A 208 18.58 12.81 7.91
CA ASN A 208 18.78 13.83 8.95
C ASN A 208 18.14 15.16 8.53
N ALA A 209 17.68 15.94 9.51
CA ALA A 209 17.24 17.31 9.26
C ALA A 209 18.40 18.30 9.32
N GLY A 210 18.18 19.51 8.79
CA GLY A 210 19.04 20.66 8.99
C GLY A 210 18.86 21.31 10.36
N LEU A 211 19.19 22.62 10.44
CA LEU A 211 19.17 23.37 11.70
C LEU A 211 17.79 23.36 12.35
N PHE A 212 16.74 23.63 11.55
CA PHE A 212 15.34 23.60 11.94
C PHE A 212 14.63 22.49 11.17
N GLY A 213 14.23 21.42 11.81
CA GLY A 213 13.48 20.36 11.17
C GLY A 213 13.56 19.04 11.94
N ASN A 214 12.61 18.18 11.64
CA ASN A 214 12.53 16.85 12.24
C ASN A 214 13.31 15.86 11.40
N GLY A 215 13.99 14.90 12.04
CA GLY A 215 14.57 13.75 11.35
C GLY A 215 13.50 12.93 10.66
N GLY A 216 13.84 12.34 9.51
CA GLY A 216 12.97 11.43 8.76
C GLY A 216 12.75 10.11 9.50
N ALA A 217 11.58 9.50 9.35
CA ALA A 217 11.33 8.16 9.91
C ALA A 217 12.14 7.10 9.16
N GLY A 218 12.55 6.05 9.87
CA GLY A 218 13.12 4.85 9.26
C GLY A 218 12.06 4.04 8.51
N GLY A 219 12.46 3.36 7.45
CA GLY A 219 11.63 2.46 6.69
C GLY A 219 11.32 1.16 7.44
N ALA A 220 10.17 0.55 7.21
CA ALA A 220 9.84 -0.76 7.76
C ALA A 220 10.72 -1.85 7.15
N GLY A 221 11.04 -2.88 7.94
CA GLY A 221 11.66 -4.11 7.47
C GLY A 221 10.71 -4.91 6.58
N GLY A 222 11.25 -5.59 5.59
CA GLY A 222 10.53 -6.49 4.70
C GLY A 222 10.12 -7.79 5.40
N ALA A 223 9.02 -8.39 4.90
CA ALA A 223 8.58 -9.72 5.34
C ALA A 223 9.74 -10.73 5.17
N GLY A 224 9.83 -11.71 6.07
CA GLY A 224 10.96 -12.62 6.17
C GLY A 224 11.96 -12.21 7.26
N GLY A 225 11.55 -11.36 8.21
CA GLY A 225 12.35 -10.97 9.37
C GLY A 225 13.29 -9.79 9.14
N GLY A 226 13.03 -8.95 8.13
CA GLY A 226 13.84 -7.75 7.87
C GLY A 226 13.81 -6.77 9.05
N ALA A 227 14.96 -6.19 9.41
CA ALA A 227 15.06 -5.18 10.45
C ALA A 227 14.44 -3.86 9.99
N GLY A 228 13.81 -3.11 10.91
CA GLY A 228 13.38 -1.73 10.67
C GLY A 228 14.58 -0.78 10.53
N GLY A 229 14.46 0.23 9.69
CA GLY A 229 15.46 1.27 9.52
C GLY A 229 15.50 2.24 10.70
N ALA A 230 16.67 2.79 11.00
CA ALA A 230 16.81 3.81 12.04
C ALA A 230 16.13 5.13 11.63
N GLY A 231 15.58 5.86 12.60
CA GLY A 231 15.11 7.23 12.39
C GLY A 231 16.28 8.20 12.19
N GLY A 232 16.08 9.24 11.39
CA GLY A 232 17.02 10.32 11.16
C GLY A 232 17.11 11.28 12.37
N ASN A 233 18.22 11.97 12.48
CA ASN A 233 18.47 12.93 13.54
C ASN A 233 17.91 14.32 13.20
N ALA A 234 17.44 15.07 14.20
CA ALA A 234 17.22 16.50 14.05
C ALA A 234 18.53 17.26 14.21
N GLY A 235 18.57 18.53 13.78
CA GLY A 235 19.71 19.42 13.95
C GLY A 235 19.73 20.09 15.32
N TRP A 236 19.41 21.40 15.37
CA TRP A 236 19.36 22.14 16.64
C TRP A 236 17.96 22.14 17.22
N PHE A 237 16.97 22.33 16.38
CA PHE A 237 15.55 22.40 16.75
C PHE A 237 14.76 21.38 15.95
N GLY A 238 14.01 20.56 16.63
CA GLY A 238 13.15 19.55 16.02
C GLY A 238 13.26 18.19 16.68
N HIS A 239 12.39 17.30 16.32
CA HIS A 239 12.34 15.94 16.88
C HIS A 239 13.15 14.96 16.04
N GLY A 240 13.77 13.99 16.68
CA GLY A 240 14.33 12.84 16.00
C GLY A 240 13.25 12.03 15.29
N GLY A 241 13.57 11.45 14.14
CA GLY A 241 12.66 10.56 13.41
C GLY A 241 12.40 9.25 14.15
N ALA A 242 11.22 8.69 14.05
CA ALA A 242 10.92 7.37 14.58
C ALA A 242 11.71 6.27 13.84
N GLY A 243 12.11 5.20 14.55
CA GLY A 243 12.60 3.98 13.93
C GLY A 243 11.49 3.22 13.18
N GLY A 244 11.85 2.53 12.14
CA GLY A 244 10.94 1.68 11.37
C GLY A 244 10.59 0.39 12.12
N VAL A 245 9.42 -0.16 11.86
CA VAL A 245 8.99 -1.45 12.44
C VAL A 245 9.78 -2.60 11.81
N GLY A 246 10.06 -3.65 12.58
CA GLY A 246 10.64 -4.89 12.08
C GLY A 246 9.65 -5.68 11.22
N GLY A 247 10.15 -6.38 10.22
CA GLY A 247 9.34 -7.24 9.34
C GLY A 247 8.90 -8.53 10.04
N VAL A 248 7.78 -9.08 9.64
CA VAL A 248 7.27 -10.38 10.11
C VAL A 248 8.24 -11.49 9.68
N GLY A 249 8.50 -12.45 10.56
CA GLY A 249 9.31 -13.64 10.24
C GLY A 249 8.69 -14.49 9.12
N ALA A 250 9.52 -15.21 8.40
CA ALA A 250 9.03 -16.14 7.38
C ALA A 250 8.25 -17.29 8.04
N ALA A 251 7.19 -17.77 7.40
CA ALA A 251 6.53 -18.99 7.84
C ALA A 251 7.42 -20.22 7.60
N GLY A 252 7.35 -21.18 8.51
CA GLY A 252 7.98 -22.49 8.34
C GLY A 252 7.38 -23.27 7.17
N ALA A 253 8.18 -24.06 6.49
CA ALA A 253 7.69 -24.93 5.43
C ALA A 253 6.85 -26.08 6.01
N ASN A 254 5.77 -26.45 5.34
CA ASN A 254 5.02 -27.66 5.72
C ASN A 254 5.84 -28.91 5.45
N GLY A 255 5.60 -29.97 6.23
CA GLY A 255 6.15 -31.29 5.96
C GLY A 255 5.82 -31.76 4.55
N ALA A 256 6.82 -32.11 3.78
CA ALA A 256 6.68 -32.32 2.34
C ALA A 256 6.38 -33.78 1.95
N THR A 257 6.78 -34.75 2.79
CA THR A 257 6.65 -36.17 2.52
C THR A 257 5.67 -36.84 3.47
N PRO A 258 4.50 -37.30 3.00
CA PRO A 258 3.65 -38.21 3.79
C PRO A 258 4.40 -39.48 4.14
N GLY A 259 4.04 -40.09 5.26
CA GLY A 259 4.55 -41.41 5.63
C GLY A 259 4.19 -42.44 4.55
N GLN A 260 5.07 -43.38 4.31
CA GLN A 260 4.79 -44.48 3.40
C GLN A 260 3.79 -45.46 4.05
N ASP A 261 2.90 -46.00 3.24
CA ASP A 261 1.98 -47.04 3.72
C ASP A 261 2.71 -48.31 4.09
N GLY A 262 2.23 -49.00 5.12
CA GLY A 262 2.73 -50.30 5.52
C GLY A 262 2.53 -51.36 4.42
N ALA A 263 3.44 -52.29 4.27
CA ALA A 263 3.31 -53.38 3.31
C ALA A 263 2.14 -54.28 3.70
N ALA A 264 1.40 -54.76 2.67
CA ALA A 264 0.33 -55.73 2.91
C ALA A 264 0.90 -57.05 3.45
N GLY A 265 0.22 -57.72 4.36
CA GLY A 265 0.58 -59.04 4.88
C GLY A 265 0.56 -60.08 3.75
N VAL A 266 1.53 -61.00 3.79
CA VAL A 266 1.67 -62.06 2.78
C VAL A 266 0.99 -63.33 3.28
N ALA A 267 0.06 -63.88 2.51
CA ALA A 267 -0.59 -65.14 2.85
C ALA A 267 0.43 -66.27 2.98
N GLY A 268 0.43 -67.01 4.11
CA GLY A 268 1.34 -68.09 4.38
C GLY A 268 2.63 -67.75 5.17
N SER A 269 2.77 -66.48 5.57
CA SER A 269 3.74 -66.12 6.62
C SER A 269 3.18 -66.41 8.03
N ASP A 270 4.04 -66.59 9.02
CA ASP A 270 3.71 -67.10 10.37
C ASP A 270 2.62 -66.35 11.13
N ASP A 271 2.32 -65.09 10.77
CA ASP A 271 1.22 -64.28 11.34
C ASP A 271 0.37 -63.56 10.30
N GLY A 272 0.80 -63.47 9.05
CA GLY A 272 0.07 -62.80 7.97
C GLY A 272 -0.28 -61.31 8.23
N ALA A 273 0.38 -60.70 9.21
CA ALA A 273 0.10 -59.32 9.62
C ALA A 273 0.59 -58.32 8.55
N GLY A 274 -0.15 -57.23 8.42
CA GLY A 274 0.27 -56.09 7.61
C GLY A 274 1.34 -55.28 8.32
N GLY A 275 2.24 -54.65 7.55
CA GLY A 275 3.26 -53.76 8.13
C GLY A 275 2.67 -52.45 8.61
N ASP A 276 3.34 -51.81 9.59
CA ASP A 276 2.95 -50.49 10.06
C ASP A 276 3.29 -49.41 9.03
N GLY A 277 2.47 -48.38 8.96
CA GLY A 277 2.77 -47.19 8.19
C GLY A 277 3.91 -46.38 8.81
N LEU A 278 4.70 -45.70 7.98
CA LEU A 278 5.75 -44.81 8.43
C LEU A 278 5.22 -43.43 8.82
N ALA A 279 5.96 -42.73 9.68
CA ALA A 279 5.65 -41.39 10.09
C ALA A 279 5.79 -40.40 8.90
N GLY A 280 4.94 -39.37 8.86
CA GLY A 280 5.09 -38.24 7.98
C GLY A 280 6.27 -37.35 8.41
N SER A 281 6.77 -36.53 7.48
CA SER A 281 7.84 -35.56 7.78
C SER A 281 7.34 -34.40 8.65
N ASP A 282 8.19 -33.88 9.52
CA ASP A 282 7.89 -32.73 10.36
C ASP A 282 7.76 -31.42 9.55
N GLY A 283 6.98 -30.49 10.06
CA GLY A 283 6.95 -29.13 9.59
C GLY A 283 8.16 -28.33 10.03
N GLY A 284 8.60 -27.38 9.23
CA GLY A 284 9.72 -26.50 9.56
C GLY A 284 9.34 -25.42 10.57
N ASP A 285 10.31 -24.95 11.34
CA ASP A 285 10.13 -23.83 12.28
C ASP A 285 9.89 -22.50 11.56
N GLY A 286 9.09 -21.65 12.15
CA GLY A 286 8.88 -20.26 11.69
C GLY A 286 10.13 -19.41 11.91
N GLY A 287 10.40 -18.49 11.00
CA GLY A 287 11.52 -17.56 11.08
C GLY A 287 11.31 -16.49 12.18
N ALA A 288 12.40 -15.95 12.71
CA ALA A 288 12.33 -14.86 13.68
C ALA A 288 11.77 -13.57 13.04
N GLY A 289 11.02 -12.80 13.81
CA GLY A 289 10.61 -11.44 13.46
C GLY A 289 11.82 -10.49 13.44
N GLY A 290 11.78 -9.49 12.55
CA GLY A 290 12.83 -8.49 12.44
C GLY A 290 12.86 -7.54 13.64
N VAL A 291 14.04 -7.06 14.00
CA VAL A 291 14.18 -6.05 15.06
C VAL A 291 13.62 -4.70 14.60
N GLY A 292 13.02 -3.93 15.52
CA GLY A 292 12.62 -2.55 15.27
C GLY A 292 13.82 -1.62 15.11
N GLY A 293 13.72 -0.61 14.26
CA GLY A 293 14.76 0.39 14.09
C GLY A 293 14.88 1.34 15.29
N ASN A 294 16.07 1.85 15.57
CA ASN A 294 16.25 2.85 16.63
C ASN A 294 15.66 4.19 16.24
N GLY A 295 15.11 4.94 17.21
CA GLY A 295 14.71 6.33 17.03
C GLY A 295 15.91 7.25 16.84
N GLY A 296 15.75 8.31 16.02
CA GLY A 296 16.75 9.34 15.79
C GLY A 296 16.91 10.28 16.98
N ARG A 297 18.04 10.98 17.06
CA ARG A 297 18.31 11.97 18.10
C ARG A 297 17.45 13.22 17.92
N GLY A 298 16.91 13.76 19.02
CA GLY A 298 16.27 15.07 19.04
C GLY A 298 17.27 16.21 18.81
N GLY A 299 16.75 17.38 18.47
CA GLY A 299 17.55 18.59 18.23
C GLY A 299 18.39 18.96 19.44
N TRP A 300 19.64 19.38 19.21
CA TRP A 300 20.61 19.62 20.27
C TRP A 300 20.10 20.57 21.37
N LEU A 301 19.43 21.67 20.99
CA LEU A 301 18.92 22.63 21.96
C LEU A 301 17.49 22.29 22.40
N LEU A 302 16.59 22.04 21.44
CA LEU A 302 15.18 21.77 21.73
C LEU A 302 14.67 20.66 20.81
N GLY A 303 14.28 19.55 21.37
CA GLY A 303 13.68 18.46 20.63
C GLY A 303 13.67 17.13 21.36
N ASN A 304 12.62 16.36 21.16
CA ASN A 304 12.51 15.02 21.70
C ASN A 304 13.26 14.02 20.81
N GLY A 305 13.83 12.99 21.38
CA GLY A 305 14.28 11.82 20.65
C GLY A 305 13.12 11.14 19.94
N GLY A 306 13.39 10.56 18.78
CA GLY A 306 12.42 9.74 18.05
C GLY A 306 12.11 8.45 18.78
N ALA A 307 10.89 7.92 18.68
CA ALA A 307 10.53 6.62 19.21
C ALA A 307 11.30 5.50 18.48
N GLY A 308 11.67 4.44 19.18
CA GLY A 308 12.12 3.19 18.57
C GLY A 308 10.97 2.50 17.82
N GLY A 309 11.30 1.79 16.76
CA GLY A 309 10.34 0.97 16.02
C GLY A 309 9.97 -0.30 16.77
N VAL A 310 8.76 -0.78 16.58
CA VAL A 310 8.30 -2.07 17.15
C VAL A 310 9.00 -3.22 16.44
N GLY A 311 9.35 -4.30 17.18
CA GLY A 311 9.86 -5.54 16.61
C GLY A 311 8.79 -6.27 15.80
N GLY A 312 9.21 -6.97 14.75
CA GLY A 312 8.33 -7.78 13.92
C GLY A 312 7.84 -9.03 14.63
N VAL A 313 6.66 -9.52 14.29
CA VAL A 313 6.12 -10.79 14.78
C VAL A 313 6.93 -11.95 14.19
N GLY A 314 7.17 -13.04 14.97
CA GLY A 314 7.75 -14.27 14.46
C GLY A 314 6.84 -14.96 13.44
N GLY A 315 7.43 -15.68 12.51
CA GLY A 315 6.71 -16.49 11.53
C GLY A 315 6.01 -17.69 12.18
N ALA A 316 4.88 -18.12 11.61
CA ALA A 316 4.24 -19.36 12.05
C ALA A 316 5.09 -20.59 11.68
N GLY A 317 5.05 -21.64 12.51
CA GLY A 317 5.61 -22.93 12.16
C GLY A 317 4.82 -23.62 11.05
N GLY A 318 5.47 -24.44 10.26
CA GLY A 318 4.86 -25.27 9.23
C GLY A 318 4.09 -26.46 9.83
N ALA A 319 3.04 -26.94 9.16
CA ALA A 319 2.33 -28.15 9.54
C ALA A 319 3.14 -29.39 9.21
N GLY A 320 3.05 -30.45 10.05
CA GLY A 320 3.59 -31.76 9.75
C GLY A 320 2.82 -32.45 8.63
N ALA A 321 3.46 -33.40 7.94
CA ALA A 321 2.81 -34.23 6.93
C ALA A 321 2.08 -35.40 7.56
N ALA A 322 1.06 -35.92 6.89
CA ALA A 322 0.30 -37.09 7.35
C ALA A 322 1.15 -38.34 7.40
N GLY A 323 0.89 -39.21 8.38
CA GLY A 323 1.48 -40.57 8.48
C GLY A 323 0.94 -41.49 7.38
N GLY A 324 1.68 -42.55 7.08
CA GLY A 324 1.24 -43.59 6.15
C GLY A 324 0.17 -44.48 6.75
N ALA A 325 -0.69 -45.04 5.89
CA ALA A 325 -1.68 -46.05 6.35
C ALA A 325 -1.00 -47.36 6.74
N GLY A 326 -1.56 -48.07 7.70
CA GLY A 326 -1.13 -49.43 8.02
C GLY A 326 -1.44 -50.41 6.87
N GLY A 327 -0.58 -51.38 6.65
CA GLY A 327 -0.79 -52.40 5.63
C GLY A 327 -1.97 -53.31 5.98
N ALA A 328 -2.68 -53.81 4.99
CA ALA A 328 -3.77 -54.76 5.21
C ALA A 328 -3.20 -56.11 5.64
N GLY A 329 -3.82 -56.78 6.60
CA GLY A 329 -3.51 -58.14 6.95
C GLY A 329 -3.83 -59.14 5.82
N ALA A 330 -3.14 -60.27 5.79
CA ALA A 330 -3.38 -61.32 4.81
C ALA A 330 -4.79 -61.91 5.01
N THR A 331 -5.45 -62.26 3.86
CA THR A 331 -6.73 -62.98 3.91
C THR A 331 -6.51 -64.43 4.39
N GLY A 332 -7.33 -64.90 5.33
CA GLY A 332 -7.32 -66.29 5.78
C GLY A 332 -7.54 -67.28 4.62
N ILE A 333 -6.91 -68.40 4.67
CA ILE A 333 -7.02 -69.44 3.63
C ILE A 333 -7.81 -70.60 4.19
N ASN A 334 -8.94 -70.98 3.49
CA ASN A 334 -9.67 -72.19 3.77
C ASN A 334 -9.07 -73.33 2.92
N GLY A 335 -8.21 -74.19 3.57
CA GLY A 335 -7.62 -75.34 2.91
C GLY A 335 -8.51 -76.56 2.93
N PRO A 336 -8.34 -77.54 1.97
CA PRO A 336 -9.05 -78.80 2.03
C PRO A 336 -8.62 -79.60 3.25
N ALA A 337 -9.61 -80.23 3.93
CA ALA A 337 -9.44 -81.10 5.11
C ALA A 337 -9.25 -80.36 6.47
N GLY A 338 -9.88 -79.19 6.69
CA GLY A 338 -10.02 -78.64 8.06
C GLY A 338 -8.85 -77.83 8.57
N ILE A 339 -7.90 -77.47 7.71
CA ILE A 339 -6.79 -76.56 8.06
C ILE A 339 -7.21 -75.17 7.56
N SER A 340 -7.85 -74.41 8.44
CA SER A 340 -8.12 -72.97 8.22
C SER A 340 -7.06 -72.15 8.88
N ALA A 341 -6.33 -71.29 8.13
CA ALA A 341 -5.52 -70.23 8.71
C ALA A 341 -6.36 -68.99 8.87
N ALA A 342 -6.35 -68.36 10.03
CA ALA A 342 -6.96 -67.08 10.25
C ALA A 342 -6.27 -66.01 9.38
N GLY A 343 -7.00 -65.01 8.96
CA GLY A 343 -6.39 -63.82 8.35
C GLY A 343 -5.51 -63.11 9.33
N GLY A 344 -4.43 -62.48 8.86
CA GLY A 344 -3.56 -61.67 9.67
C GLY A 344 -4.17 -60.33 10.04
N ASP A 345 -3.72 -59.76 11.14
CA ASP A 345 -4.12 -58.42 11.57
C ASP A 345 -3.57 -57.34 10.61
N GLY A 346 -4.31 -56.24 10.42
CA GLY A 346 -3.81 -55.07 9.70
C GLY A 346 -2.73 -54.35 10.51
N GLY A 347 -1.73 -53.77 9.84
CA GLY A 347 -0.71 -52.95 10.49
C GLY A 347 -1.30 -51.64 11.03
N ALA A 348 -0.61 -51.05 12.01
CA ALA A 348 -0.95 -49.74 12.53
C ALA A 348 -0.64 -48.63 11.51
N GLY A 349 -1.45 -47.58 11.51
CA GLY A 349 -1.13 -46.37 10.74
C GLY A 349 0.10 -45.65 11.33
N GLY A 350 0.92 -45.06 10.48
CA GLY A 350 2.03 -44.23 10.91
C GLY A 350 1.54 -42.94 11.59
N ASN A 351 2.37 -42.41 12.49
CA ASN A 351 2.07 -41.11 13.09
C ASN A 351 2.26 -40.00 12.07
N GLY A 352 1.43 -38.92 12.14
CA GLY A 352 1.67 -37.69 11.43
C GLY A 352 3.00 -37.06 11.91
N GLY A 353 3.61 -36.28 11.03
CA GLY A 353 4.76 -35.47 11.39
C GLY A 353 4.39 -34.39 12.41
N ALA A 354 5.35 -33.99 13.26
CA ALA A 354 5.16 -32.90 14.19
C ALA A 354 5.02 -31.55 13.45
N GLY A 355 4.22 -30.64 13.95
CA GLY A 355 4.21 -29.26 13.48
C GLY A 355 5.46 -28.52 13.92
N GLY A 356 5.99 -27.63 13.10
CA GLY A 356 7.13 -26.78 13.43
C GLY A 356 6.80 -25.76 14.52
N ASN A 357 7.81 -25.28 15.22
CA ASN A 357 7.65 -24.23 16.23
C ASN A 357 7.41 -22.89 15.59
N GLY A 358 6.65 -21.99 16.23
CA GLY A 358 6.57 -20.59 15.84
C GLY A 358 7.87 -19.86 16.07
N GLY A 359 8.22 -18.93 15.18
CA GLY A 359 9.40 -18.09 15.30
C GLY A 359 9.31 -17.11 16.47
N VAL A 360 10.44 -16.70 17.00
CA VAL A 360 10.50 -15.69 18.06
C VAL A 360 10.19 -14.30 17.50
N GLY A 361 9.52 -13.44 18.29
CA GLY A 361 9.31 -12.05 17.94
C GLY A 361 10.61 -11.25 17.94
N GLY A 362 10.71 -10.24 17.05
CA GLY A 362 11.85 -9.34 17.01
C GLY A 362 11.88 -8.39 18.22
N ALA A 363 13.08 -7.97 18.66
CA ALA A 363 13.20 -6.94 19.67
C ALA A 363 12.74 -5.57 19.16
N GLY A 364 12.19 -4.75 20.05
CA GLY A 364 11.91 -3.34 19.76
C GLY A 364 13.18 -2.51 19.64
N GLY A 365 13.13 -1.45 18.82
CA GLY A 365 14.23 -0.52 18.69
C GLY A 365 14.38 0.41 19.91
N ALA A 366 15.60 0.89 20.16
CA ALA A 366 15.85 1.87 21.21
C ALA A 366 15.24 3.24 20.84
N GLY A 367 14.76 3.98 21.85
CA GLY A 367 14.37 5.38 21.69
C GLY A 367 15.59 6.27 21.45
N GLY A 368 15.43 7.34 20.67
CA GLY A 368 16.47 8.32 20.39
C GLY A 368 16.75 9.21 21.61
N SER A 369 17.96 9.72 21.73
CA SER A 369 18.34 10.67 22.79
C SER A 369 17.68 12.03 22.58
N ALA A 370 17.34 12.71 23.68
CA ALA A 370 16.82 14.07 23.66
C ALA A 370 17.92 15.12 23.46
N GLY A 371 17.52 16.34 23.09
CA GLY A 371 18.33 17.54 23.22
C GLY A 371 18.35 18.08 24.66
N LEU A 372 18.93 19.29 24.84
CA LEU A 372 19.06 19.93 26.16
C LEU A 372 17.69 20.18 26.81
N LEU A 373 16.70 20.58 26.02
CA LEU A 373 15.32 20.80 26.40
C LEU A 373 14.42 19.86 25.62
N GLY A 374 14.24 18.65 26.11
CA GLY A 374 13.43 17.62 25.41
C GLY A 374 13.37 16.32 26.20
N TYR A 375 12.61 15.35 25.65
CA TYR A 375 12.44 14.03 26.26
C TYR A 375 13.09 12.96 25.38
N VAL A 376 13.67 11.95 26.01
CA VAL A 376 14.17 10.75 25.31
C VAL A 376 13.01 10.05 24.62
N GLY A 377 13.19 9.59 23.40
CA GLY A 377 12.20 8.80 22.67
C GLY A 377 11.88 7.50 23.40
N ARG A 378 10.63 7.04 23.33
CA ARG A 378 10.25 5.74 23.87
C ARG A 378 10.94 4.62 23.09
N ALA A 379 11.36 3.57 23.74
CA ALA A 379 11.74 2.33 23.09
C ALA A 379 10.51 1.71 22.40
N GLY A 380 10.72 1.03 21.28
CA GLY A 380 9.68 0.24 20.63
C GLY A 380 9.39 -1.04 21.41
N ASP A 381 8.15 -1.52 21.30
CA ASP A 381 7.78 -2.79 21.90
C ASP A 381 8.40 -3.97 21.11
N GLY A 382 8.65 -5.08 21.77
CA GLY A 382 9.03 -6.33 21.09
C GLY A 382 7.85 -6.89 20.27
N GLY A 383 8.16 -7.60 19.21
CA GLY A 383 7.17 -8.33 18.41
C GLY A 383 6.65 -9.57 19.14
N GLY A 384 5.42 -9.99 18.85
CA GLY A 384 4.87 -11.26 19.34
C GLY A 384 5.59 -12.48 18.71
N GLY A 385 5.61 -13.61 19.41
CA GLY A 385 6.03 -14.88 18.82
C GLY A 385 5.04 -15.37 17.76
N GLY A 386 5.53 -16.15 16.80
CA GLY A 386 4.68 -16.84 15.81
C GLY A 386 3.90 -18.00 16.44
N GLY A 387 2.77 -18.38 15.85
CA GLY A 387 2.04 -19.62 16.23
C GLY A 387 2.79 -20.87 15.82
N GLY A 388 2.71 -21.95 16.61
CA GLY A 388 3.22 -23.27 16.21
C GLY A 388 2.41 -23.86 15.06
N GLY A 389 3.04 -24.72 14.25
CA GLY A 389 2.37 -25.48 13.20
C GLY A 389 1.49 -26.59 13.79
N GLY A 390 0.45 -27.01 13.05
CA GLY A 390 -0.35 -28.19 13.43
C GLY A 390 0.42 -29.49 13.17
N GLY A 391 0.25 -30.51 14.04
CA GLY A 391 0.70 -31.86 13.73
C GLY A 391 -0.13 -32.48 12.57
N GLY A 392 0.47 -33.36 11.77
CA GLY A 392 -0.16 -34.07 10.67
C GLY A 392 -0.97 -35.30 11.12
#